data_5674fbb6872f28eca23227e7b05b47e6
#
_entry.id   5674fbb6872f28eca23227e7b05b47e6
#
_cell.length_a   1.000
_cell.length_b   1.000
_cell.length_c   1.000
_cell.angle_alpha   90.00
_cell.angle_beta   90.00
_cell.angle_gamma   90.00
#
_symmetry.space_group_name_H-M   'P 1'
#
loop_
_entity.id
_entity.type
_entity.pdbx_description
1 polymer ?
#
loop_
_entity_poly.entity_id
_entity_poly.type
_entity_poly.pdbx_seq_one_letter_code
_entity_poly.pdbx_strand_id
1 'polypeptide(L)'
;DILFEPVQIGPVTARNRFYQVPHCNGMGYLRPKTLAAMRGIKAEGGWAVVCTEEVEIHATSDNGLAAEGRLWDDADIPALTKMTEAVHEHGALAGIELVHGGYSNSNHYSRIPPIAPSMISVNSYDPVQARSMTKSDIRNFRKWHRQAALRAKQADFDLVYVYAGHSLTLLMHFLSPRFNQRTDEYGGSLENRVRLFREVIEDTKEAVGDKCAVAVRFAVDELLGPKGITSENEGREVVEMLAELPDLWDVNISEWENDSATSRFEKEGYQEPYIGFVKSLTSKPVVGVGDRKSVV
;
A
#
# COMPACT_ATOMS: atom_id res chain seq x y z
N ASP A 1 1.64 -8.02 29.26
CA ASP A 1 0.54 -7.72 28.33
C ASP A 1 1.07 -7.83 26.90
N ILE A 2 0.50 -8.69 26.10
CA ILE A 2 0.94 -9.01 24.72
C ILE A 2 1.08 -7.77 23.84
N LEU A 3 0.29 -6.72 24.07
CA LEU A 3 0.35 -5.47 23.29
C LEU A 3 1.71 -4.76 23.41
N PHE A 4 2.42 -4.96 24.51
CA PHE A 4 3.71 -4.32 24.78
C PHE A 4 4.91 -5.23 24.48
N GLU A 5 4.66 -6.43 23.95
CA GLU A 5 5.73 -7.32 23.51
C GLU A 5 6.27 -6.89 22.13
N PRO A 6 7.58 -6.97 21.92
CA PRO A 6 8.17 -6.66 20.62
C PRO A 6 7.74 -7.65 19.55
N VAL A 7 7.70 -7.18 18.30
CA VAL A 7 7.34 -7.99 17.13
C VAL A 7 8.44 -7.87 16.08
N GLN A 8 8.95 -9.02 15.64
CA GLN A 8 9.90 -9.08 14.54
C GLN A 8 9.15 -8.95 13.21
N ILE A 9 9.60 -8.02 12.35
CA ILE A 9 9.06 -7.77 11.02
C ILE A 9 10.23 -7.82 10.03
N GLY A 10 10.44 -8.96 9.37
CA GLY A 10 11.63 -9.14 8.53
C GLY A 10 12.92 -8.78 9.30
N PRO A 11 13.75 -7.85 8.80
CA PRO A 11 15.01 -7.48 9.45
C PRO A 11 14.85 -6.50 10.63
N VAL A 12 13.67 -5.91 10.86
CA VAL A 12 13.43 -4.89 11.89
C VAL A 12 12.54 -5.39 13.01
N THR A 13 12.64 -4.77 14.20
CA THR A 13 11.84 -5.15 15.37
C THR A 13 11.02 -3.96 15.86
N ALA A 14 9.71 -4.07 15.80
CA ALA A 14 8.78 -3.13 16.42
C ALA A 14 8.78 -3.35 17.95
N ARG A 15 8.91 -2.28 18.75
CA ARG A 15 9.02 -2.33 20.21
C ARG A 15 7.75 -2.80 20.94
N ASN A 16 6.60 -2.73 20.26
CA ASN A 16 5.30 -3.18 20.76
C ASN A 16 4.35 -3.44 19.56
N ARG A 17 3.08 -3.74 19.81
CA ARG A 17 2.09 -4.08 18.76
C ARG A 17 1.21 -2.90 18.32
N PHE A 18 1.51 -1.67 18.73
CA PHE A 18 0.78 -0.50 18.26
C PHE A 18 1.34 -0.04 16.93
N TYR A 19 0.53 -0.22 15.90
CA TYR A 19 0.91 0.00 14.50
C TYR A 19 -0.03 1.02 13.86
N GLN A 20 0.48 2.18 13.45
CA GLN A 20 -0.26 3.16 12.68
C GLN A 20 -0.07 2.85 11.20
N VAL A 21 -1.07 2.22 10.60
CA VAL A 21 -1.11 1.90 9.16
C VAL A 21 -1.05 3.17 8.30
N PRO A 22 -0.67 3.05 7.02
CA PRO A 22 -0.73 4.17 6.08
C PRO A 22 -2.10 4.83 6.05
N HIS A 23 -2.10 6.17 6.08
CA HIS A 23 -3.35 6.92 6.11
C HIS A 23 -3.12 8.36 5.66
N CYS A 24 -3.92 8.81 4.70
CA CYS A 24 -3.91 10.15 4.17
C CYS A 24 -4.32 11.17 5.25
N ASN A 25 -3.59 12.27 5.33
CA ASN A 25 -3.85 13.36 6.28
C ASN A 25 -3.98 14.74 5.60
N GLY A 26 -3.95 14.80 4.26
CA GLY A 26 -4.05 16.01 3.48
C GLY A 26 -2.82 16.92 3.54
N MET A 27 -1.68 16.42 3.94
CA MET A 27 -0.44 17.23 4.05
C MET A 27 0.47 17.06 2.85
N GLY A 28 0.50 15.89 2.25
CA GLY A 28 1.23 15.57 1.04
C GLY A 28 2.69 16.03 1.08
N TYR A 29 3.33 16.08 -0.08
CA TYR A 29 4.71 16.57 -0.17
C TYR A 29 4.81 18.11 -0.03
N LEU A 30 3.71 18.86 -0.17
CA LEU A 30 3.72 20.32 -0.03
C LEU A 30 3.96 20.81 1.40
N ARG A 31 3.71 19.96 2.41
CA ARG A 31 3.84 20.33 3.84
C ARG A 31 4.71 19.33 4.61
N PRO A 32 5.95 19.04 4.17
CA PRO A 32 6.76 17.96 4.74
C PRO A 32 7.09 18.18 6.23
N LYS A 33 7.22 19.42 6.69
CA LYS A 33 7.46 19.72 8.11
C LYS A 33 6.23 19.42 8.97
N THR A 34 5.03 19.72 8.46
CA THR A 34 3.76 19.43 9.16
C THR A 34 3.50 17.93 9.21
N LEU A 35 3.76 17.23 8.11
CA LEU A 35 3.70 15.78 8.05
C LEU A 35 4.65 15.15 9.08
N ALA A 36 5.92 15.56 9.10
CA ALA A 36 6.91 15.07 10.04
C ALA A 36 6.49 15.28 11.50
N ALA A 37 6.05 16.49 11.84
CA ALA A 37 5.60 16.80 13.20
C ALA A 37 4.39 15.96 13.62
N MET A 38 3.39 15.78 12.73
CA MET A 38 2.22 14.96 13.02
C MET A 38 2.58 13.47 13.23
N ARG A 39 3.50 12.95 12.44
CA ARG A 39 3.94 11.55 12.57
C ARG A 39 4.84 11.37 13.80
N GLY A 40 5.70 12.35 14.10
CA GLY A 40 6.53 12.37 15.32
C GLY A 40 5.68 12.33 16.60
N ILE A 41 4.60 13.11 16.71
CA ILE A 41 3.67 13.08 17.86
C ILE A 41 3.07 11.68 18.06
N LYS A 42 2.78 10.94 16.99
CA LYS A 42 2.30 9.54 17.12
C LYS A 42 3.38 8.64 17.70
N ALA A 43 4.61 8.77 17.23
CA ALA A 43 5.75 8.02 17.75
C ALA A 43 6.03 8.36 19.23
N GLU A 44 5.97 9.66 19.60
CA GLU A 44 6.06 10.15 20.99
C GLU A 44 4.96 9.53 21.87
N GLY A 45 3.74 9.42 21.33
CA GLY A 45 2.59 8.78 22.00
C GLY A 45 2.69 7.27 22.18
N GLY A 46 3.79 6.64 21.74
CA GLY A 46 4.08 5.23 22.02
C GLY A 46 3.85 4.25 20.87
N TRP A 47 3.42 4.70 19.70
CA TRP A 47 3.29 3.83 18.52
C TRP A 47 4.67 3.27 18.13
N ALA A 48 4.74 1.96 17.87
CA ALA A 48 5.98 1.29 17.49
C ALA A 48 6.29 1.44 16.00
N VAL A 49 5.27 1.53 15.17
CA VAL A 49 5.40 1.79 13.73
C VAL A 49 4.49 2.94 13.35
N VAL A 50 5.02 3.89 12.59
CA VAL A 50 4.29 5.06 12.10
C VAL A 50 4.51 5.21 10.59
N CYS A 51 3.42 5.14 9.81
CA CYS A 51 3.50 5.15 8.35
C CYS A 51 3.12 6.50 7.74
N THR A 52 3.51 6.70 6.47
CA THR A 52 3.09 7.83 5.63
C THR A 52 1.61 7.75 5.27
N GLU A 53 1.13 8.67 4.48
CA GLU A 53 0.06 8.49 3.50
C GLU A 53 0.57 7.74 2.27
N GLU A 54 -0.26 7.63 1.23
CA GLU A 54 0.17 7.21 -0.10
C GLU A 54 1.31 8.09 -0.62
N VAL A 55 2.35 7.46 -1.17
CA VAL A 55 3.51 8.16 -1.75
C VAL A 55 3.67 7.72 -3.19
N GLU A 56 3.41 8.61 -4.12
CA GLU A 56 3.46 8.35 -5.54
C GLU A 56 4.87 8.09 -6.04
N ILE A 57 5.03 7.03 -6.84
CA ILE A 57 6.34 6.54 -7.30
C ILE A 57 6.81 7.16 -8.61
N HIS A 58 5.91 7.77 -9.39
CA HIS A 58 6.24 8.30 -10.72
C HIS A 58 5.18 9.30 -11.22
N ALA A 59 5.58 10.23 -12.07
CA ALA A 59 4.72 11.28 -12.62
C ALA A 59 3.56 10.77 -13.51
N THR A 60 3.52 9.50 -13.86
CA THR A 60 2.35 8.86 -14.51
C THR A 60 1.24 8.48 -13.54
N SER A 61 1.47 8.71 -12.24
CA SER A 61 0.51 8.60 -11.17
C SER A 61 0.54 9.90 -10.38
N ASP A 62 -0.43 10.73 -10.54
CA ASP A 62 -0.52 12.08 -10.00
C ASP A 62 -1.89 12.22 -9.35
N ASN A 63 -1.99 11.74 -8.11
CA ASN A 63 -3.24 11.72 -7.35
C ASN A 63 -3.53 13.06 -6.63
N GLY A 64 -2.54 13.91 -6.53
CA GLY A 64 -2.74 15.23 -5.97
C GLY A 64 -1.73 15.57 -4.88
N LEU A 65 -0.85 16.48 -5.22
CA LEU A 65 0.27 16.93 -4.37
C LEU A 65 -0.15 17.54 -3.02
N ALA A 66 -1.43 17.91 -2.87
CA ALA A 66 -1.94 18.44 -1.62
C ALA A 66 -2.32 17.35 -0.61
N ALA A 67 -2.69 16.16 -1.11
CA ALA A 67 -3.17 15.05 -0.28
C ALA A 67 -2.12 13.96 -0.10
N GLU A 68 -1.34 13.68 -1.15
CA GLU A 68 -0.45 12.54 -1.20
C GLU A 68 1.03 12.97 -1.14
N GLY A 69 1.87 12.03 -0.72
CA GLY A 69 3.32 12.17 -0.79
C GLY A 69 3.85 11.93 -2.21
N ARG A 70 5.12 12.28 -2.43
CA ARG A 70 5.77 12.08 -3.71
C ARG A 70 7.19 11.57 -3.51
N LEU A 71 7.60 10.60 -4.33
CA LEU A 71 8.97 10.08 -4.39
C LEU A 71 9.37 9.74 -5.84
N TRP A 72 9.12 10.68 -6.77
CA TRP A 72 9.35 10.51 -8.20
C TRP A 72 10.83 10.51 -8.57
N ASP A 73 11.61 11.33 -7.87
CA ASP A 73 13.05 11.45 -8.07
C ASP A 73 13.81 11.71 -6.75
N ASP A 74 15.11 11.83 -6.82
CA ASP A 74 15.97 11.99 -5.64
C ASP A 74 15.79 13.33 -4.92
N ALA A 75 15.23 14.36 -5.59
CA ALA A 75 14.94 15.65 -4.99
C ALA A 75 13.78 15.57 -3.97
N ASP A 76 12.99 14.50 -4.00
CA ASP A 76 11.90 14.27 -3.06
C ASP A 76 12.39 13.65 -1.73
N ILE A 77 13.57 13.00 -1.71
CA ILE A 77 14.13 12.32 -0.53
C ILE A 77 14.19 13.22 0.71
N PRO A 78 14.71 14.49 0.65
CA PRO A 78 14.84 15.32 1.84
C PRO A 78 13.51 15.68 2.52
N ALA A 79 12.41 15.67 1.78
CA ALA A 79 11.08 15.93 2.36
C ALA A 79 10.64 14.76 3.24
N LEU A 80 10.87 13.52 2.80
CA LEU A 80 10.51 12.30 3.50
C LEU A 80 11.48 11.98 4.65
N THR A 81 12.76 12.29 4.50
CA THR A 81 13.76 12.15 5.58
C THR A 81 13.35 12.92 6.86
N LYS A 82 12.69 14.09 6.73
CA LYS A 82 12.16 14.80 7.90
C LYS A 82 11.16 13.98 8.72
N MET A 83 10.39 13.14 8.05
CA MET A 83 9.44 12.27 8.73
C MET A 83 10.15 11.12 9.45
N THR A 84 11.11 10.47 8.78
CA THR A 84 11.86 9.36 9.40
C THR A 84 12.64 9.85 10.62
N GLU A 85 13.31 11.00 10.53
CA GLU A 85 13.99 11.64 11.65
C GLU A 85 13.05 11.90 12.84
N ALA A 86 11.87 12.50 12.59
CA ALA A 86 10.89 12.79 13.65
C ALA A 86 10.30 11.53 14.29
N VAL A 87 10.14 10.45 13.54
CA VAL A 87 9.65 9.16 14.05
C VAL A 87 10.74 8.45 14.85
N HIS A 88 11.97 8.42 14.33
CA HIS A 88 13.12 7.78 14.95
C HIS A 88 13.56 8.46 16.25
N GLU A 89 13.36 9.79 16.40
CA GLU A 89 13.63 10.52 17.64
C GLU A 89 12.95 9.88 18.86
N HIS A 90 11.81 9.23 18.64
CA HIS A 90 11.04 8.55 19.69
C HIS A 90 11.19 7.01 19.68
N GLY A 91 12.15 6.48 18.92
CA GLY A 91 12.45 5.03 18.87
C GLY A 91 11.34 4.20 18.21
N ALA A 92 10.53 4.78 17.35
CA ALA A 92 9.56 4.08 16.53
C ALA A 92 10.14 3.80 15.14
N LEU A 93 9.58 2.83 14.42
CA LEU A 93 9.90 2.50 13.04
C LEU A 93 9.06 3.37 12.08
N ALA A 94 9.67 3.83 10.99
CA ALA A 94 9.00 4.60 9.95
C ALA A 94 8.64 3.71 8.76
N GLY A 95 7.37 3.73 8.34
CA GLY A 95 6.88 3.01 7.16
C GLY A 95 6.49 3.96 6.02
N ILE A 96 6.72 3.54 4.77
CA ILE A 96 6.31 4.28 3.58
C ILE A 96 5.43 3.44 2.67
N GLU A 97 4.28 3.98 2.24
CA GLU A 97 3.36 3.31 1.32
C GLU A 97 3.58 3.81 -0.11
N LEU A 98 4.25 3.00 -0.93
CA LEU A 98 4.51 3.31 -2.32
C LEU A 98 3.30 2.98 -3.19
N VAL A 99 2.83 3.95 -3.97
CA VAL A 99 1.62 3.83 -4.78
C VAL A 99 1.82 4.27 -6.23
N HIS A 100 1.04 3.68 -7.10
CA HIS A 100 0.72 4.17 -8.43
C HIS A 100 -0.79 4.00 -8.63
N GLY A 101 -1.51 5.11 -8.75
CA GLY A 101 -2.97 5.13 -8.79
C GLY A 101 -3.60 4.59 -10.08
N GLY A 102 -2.80 4.35 -11.12
CA GLY A 102 -3.33 3.79 -12.36
C GLY A 102 -4.45 4.64 -12.96
N TYR A 103 -5.60 4.00 -13.26
CA TYR A 103 -6.77 4.69 -13.79
C TYR A 103 -7.51 5.56 -12.75
N SER A 104 -7.18 5.42 -11.46
CA SER A 104 -7.86 6.20 -10.42
C SER A 104 -7.54 7.69 -10.49
N ASN A 105 -6.51 8.09 -11.23
CA ASN A 105 -6.01 9.45 -11.28
C ASN A 105 -6.18 10.06 -12.67
N SER A 106 -6.61 11.33 -12.72
CA SER A 106 -6.67 12.11 -13.96
C SER A 106 -5.34 12.77 -14.33
N ASN A 107 -4.35 12.71 -13.47
CA ASN A 107 -3.00 13.26 -13.65
C ASN A 107 -3.01 14.77 -14.01
N HIS A 108 -3.66 15.58 -13.16
CA HIS A 108 -3.88 17.00 -13.41
C HIS A 108 -2.60 17.83 -13.51
N TYR A 109 -1.55 17.49 -12.77
CA TYR A 109 -0.28 18.22 -12.78
C TYR A 109 0.63 17.77 -13.92
N SER A 110 0.88 16.47 -14.00
CA SER A 110 1.75 15.91 -15.04
C SER A 110 1.12 15.94 -16.43
N ARG A 111 -0.22 15.86 -16.51
CA ARG A 111 -1.00 15.77 -17.76
C ARG A 111 -0.61 14.57 -18.63
N ILE A 112 0.03 13.58 -18.06
CA ILE A 112 0.37 12.33 -18.71
C ILE A 112 -0.87 11.43 -18.72
N PRO A 113 -1.23 10.78 -19.83
CA PRO A 113 -2.38 9.89 -19.87
C PRO A 113 -2.25 8.79 -18.80
N PRO A 114 -3.29 8.55 -17.97
CA PRO A 114 -3.30 7.46 -17.01
C PRO A 114 -3.11 6.10 -17.70
N ILE A 115 -2.62 5.14 -16.94
CA ILE A 115 -2.37 3.77 -17.40
C ILE A 115 -3.15 2.76 -16.57
N ALA A 116 -3.60 1.69 -17.21
CA ALA A 116 -4.36 0.62 -16.56
C ALA A 116 -4.05 -0.74 -17.20
N PRO A 117 -4.40 -1.88 -16.61
CA PRO A 117 -4.25 -3.17 -17.27
C PRO A 117 -5.01 -3.22 -18.60
N SER A 118 -6.18 -2.63 -18.66
CA SER A 118 -7.03 -2.52 -19.85
C SER A 118 -7.51 -1.09 -20.03
N MET A 119 -8.01 -0.76 -21.24
CA MET A 119 -8.57 0.57 -21.50
C MET A 119 -9.85 0.78 -20.68
N ILE A 120 -9.87 1.83 -19.85
CA ILE A 120 -10.97 2.12 -18.94
C ILE A 120 -11.08 3.63 -18.69
N SER A 121 -12.29 4.15 -18.48
CA SER A 121 -12.48 5.53 -18.05
C SER A 121 -11.94 5.74 -16.64
N VAL A 122 -11.31 6.89 -16.43
CA VAL A 122 -10.80 7.29 -15.10
C VAL A 122 -11.97 7.34 -14.10
N ASN A 123 -11.71 6.92 -12.88
CA ASN A 123 -12.69 6.94 -11.79
C ASN A 123 -12.82 8.34 -11.17
N SER A 124 -13.16 9.32 -12.00
CA SER A 124 -13.39 10.70 -11.56
C SER A 124 -14.43 11.36 -12.48
N TYR A 125 -14.80 12.59 -12.15
CA TYR A 125 -15.68 13.41 -13.02
C TYR A 125 -14.98 13.95 -14.28
N ASP A 126 -13.68 13.70 -14.43
CA ASP A 126 -12.91 14.16 -15.58
C ASP A 126 -13.14 13.25 -16.78
N PRO A 127 -13.34 13.81 -17.99
CA PRO A 127 -13.53 13.03 -19.20
C PRO A 127 -12.19 12.49 -19.73
N VAL A 128 -11.50 11.73 -18.92
CA VAL A 128 -10.18 11.14 -19.22
C VAL A 128 -10.30 9.63 -19.28
N GLN A 129 -9.56 9.03 -20.20
CA GLN A 129 -9.49 7.57 -20.36
C GLN A 129 -8.05 7.08 -20.14
N ALA A 130 -7.91 6.07 -19.28
CA ALA A 130 -6.65 5.38 -19.11
C ALA A 130 -6.37 4.51 -20.33
N ARG A 131 -5.14 4.54 -20.81
CA ARG A 131 -4.70 3.64 -21.86
C ARG A 131 -4.28 2.28 -21.30
N SER A 132 -4.48 1.24 -22.09
CA SER A 132 -3.98 -0.10 -21.76
C SER A 132 -2.46 -0.13 -21.74
N MET A 133 -1.91 -0.77 -20.71
CA MET A 133 -0.45 -0.97 -20.57
C MET A 133 0.06 -2.02 -21.56
N THR A 134 1.17 -1.70 -22.20
CA THR A 134 2.00 -2.66 -22.93
C THR A 134 2.91 -3.43 -21.96
N LYS A 135 3.55 -4.50 -22.41
CA LYS A 135 4.59 -5.21 -21.62
C LYS A 135 5.79 -4.31 -21.29
N SER A 136 6.06 -3.30 -22.13
CA SER A 136 7.08 -2.30 -21.82
C SER A 136 6.67 -1.39 -20.67
N ASP A 137 5.38 -0.99 -20.61
CA ASP A 137 4.86 -0.22 -19.49
C ASP A 137 4.92 -1.01 -18.18
N ILE A 138 4.62 -2.31 -18.20
CA ILE A 138 4.74 -3.19 -17.03
C ILE A 138 6.20 -3.23 -16.52
N ARG A 139 7.18 -3.42 -17.44
CA ARG A 139 8.59 -3.38 -17.05
C ARG A 139 9.02 -2.01 -16.51
N ASN A 140 8.51 -0.92 -17.07
CA ASN A 140 8.77 0.44 -16.57
C ASN A 140 8.14 0.65 -15.19
N PHE A 141 6.92 0.22 -14.97
CA PHE A 141 6.26 0.30 -13.67
C PHE A 141 7.06 -0.44 -12.59
N ARG A 142 7.51 -1.67 -12.83
CA ARG A 142 8.39 -2.42 -11.93
C ARG A 142 9.68 -1.63 -11.63
N LYS A 143 10.30 -1.04 -12.67
CA LYS A 143 11.49 -0.21 -12.51
C LYS A 143 11.21 1.02 -11.64
N TRP A 144 10.10 1.73 -11.86
CA TRP A 144 9.73 2.91 -11.04
C TRP A 144 9.52 2.54 -9.59
N HIS A 145 8.80 1.45 -9.32
CA HIS A 145 8.58 0.98 -7.96
C HIS A 145 9.89 0.61 -7.26
N ARG A 146 10.76 -0.14 -7.95
CA ARG A 146 12.08 -0.49 -7.45
C ARG A 146 12.93 0.76 -7.14
N GLN A 147 12.92 1.77 -8.00
CA GLN A 147 13.63 3.03 -7.77
C GLN A 147 13.07 3.80 -6.59
N ALA A 148 11.75 3.86 -6.43
CA ALA A 148 11.11 4.47 -5.27
C ALA A 148 11.46 3.72 -3.97
N ALA A 149 11.51 2.39 -3.99
CA ALA A 149 11.96 1.59 -2.85
C ALA A 149 13.43 1.89 -2.44
N LEU A 150 14.32 2.07 -3.42
CA LEU A 150 15.71 2.48 -3.16
C LEU A 150 15.79 3.89 -2.55
N ARG A 151 14.97 4.84 -3.03
CA ARG A 151 14.88 6.18 -2.44
C ARG A 151 14.29 6.17 -1.03
N ALA A 152 13.28 5.32 -0.78
CA ALA A 152 12.73 5.11 0.55
C ALA A 152 13.82 4.61 1.53
N LYS A 153 14.63 3.65 1.10
CA LYS A 153 15.80 3.19 1.85
C LYS A 153 16.83 4.31 2.11
N GLN A 154 17.06 5.20 1.15
CA GLN A 154 17.94 6.36 1.31
C GLN A 154 17.36 7.41 2.26
N ALA A 155 16.04 7.55 2.32
CA ALA A 155 15.33 8.40 3.26
C ALA A 155 15.20 7.78 4.66
N ASP A 156 15.86 6.64 4.91
CA ASP A 156 15.95 5.91 6.17
C ASP A 156 14.60 5.32 6.67
N PHE A 157 13.72 4.91 5.76
CA PHE A 157 12.53 4.14 6.13
C PHE A 157 12.90 2.71 6.54
N ASP A 158 12.21 2.18 7.55
CA ASP A 158 12.36 0.83 8.07
C ASP A 158 11.44 -0.18 7.37
N LEU A 159 10.28 0.27 6.90
CA LEU A 159 9.31 -0.56 6.19
C LEU A 159 8.92 0.10 4.86
N VAL A 160 8.91 -0.72 3.80
CA VAL A 160 8.45 -0.29 2.46
C VAL A 160 7.24 -1.13 2.08
N TYR A 161 6.13 -0.47 1.82
CA TYR A 161 4.88 -1.13 1.43
C TYR A 161 4.78 -1.32 -0.08
N VAL A 162 4.29 -2.49 -0.46
CA VAL A 162 3.71 -2.77 -1.78
C VAL A 162 2.19 -2.80 -1.58
N TYR A 163 1.49 -1.87 -2.24
CA TYR A 163 0.08 -1.62 -1.97
C TYR A 163 -0.84 -2.08 -3.10
N ALA A 164 -1.80 -2.96 -2.77
CA ALA A 164 -2.83 -3.48 -3.66
C ALA A 164 -4.19 -3.42 -2.94
N GLY A 165 -4.84 -2.26 -2.92
CA GLY A 165 -6.10 -2.14 -2.18
C GLY A 165 -6.97 -0.97 -2.61
N HIS A 166 -8.16 -0.92 -2.01
CA HIS A 166 -9.20 0.10 -2.12
C HIS A 166 -9.66 0.42 -3.56
N SER A 167 -9.41 -0.48 -4.52
CA SER A 167 -9.61 -0.24 -5.96
C SER A 167 -8.87 1.00 -6.48
N LEU A 168 -7.90 1.54 -5.72
CA LEU A 168 -7.16 2.77 -6.05
C LEU A 168 -5.85 2.51 -6.78
N THR A 169 -5.22 1.36 -6.57
CA THR A 169 -3.86 1.13 -7.00
C THR A 169 -3.76 0.32 -8.27
N LEU A 170 -2.74 0.60 -9.08
CA LEU A 170 -2.48 -0.14 -10.31
C LEU A 170 -2.33 -1.66 -10.05
N LEU A 171 -1.72 -2.05 -8.93
CA LEU A 171 -1.58 -3.46 -8.55
C LEU A 171 -2.94 -4.10 -8.29
N MET A 172 -3.85 -3.41 -7.58
CA MET A 172 -5.21 -3.90 -7.37
C MET A 172 -5.98 -4.01 -8.69
N HIS A 173 -5.76 -3.06 -9.63
CA HIS A 173 -6.37 -3.11 -10.96
C HIS A 173 -5.91 -4.34 -11.77
N PHE A 174 -4.67 -4.80 -11.59
CA PHE A 174 -4.21 -6.05 -12.21
C PHE A 174 -4.81 -7.29 -11.55
N LEU A 175 -5.04 -7.27 -10.24
CA LEU A 175 -5.63 -8.39 -9.51
C LEU A 175 -7.12 -8.58 -9.81
N SER A 176 -7.89 -7.49 -9.81
CA SER A 176 -9.34 -7.55 -9.94
C SER A 176 -9.78 -7.84 -11.39
N PRO A 177 -10.62 -8.86 -11.63
CA PRO A 177 -11.15 -9.16 -12.95
C PRO A 177 -12.03 -8.03 -13.51
N ARG A 178 -12.51 -7.15 -12.66
CA ARG A 178 -13.30 -5.96 -13.00
C ARG A 178 -12.52 -5.00 -13.91
N PHE A 179 -11.22 -4.88 -13.72
CA PHE A 179 -10.35 -3.95 -14.44
C PHE A 179 -9.43 -4.65 -15.44
N ASN A 180 -9.06 -5.89 -15.15
CA ASN A 180 -8.08 -6.62 -15.93
C ASN A 180 -8.73 -7.54 -16.96
N GLN A 181 -8.87 -7.05 -18.18
CA GLN A 181 -9.38 -7.78 -19.34
C GLN A 181 -8.26 -8.24 -20.29
N ARG A 182 -7.03 -8.35 -19.78
CA ARG A 182 -5.88 -8.78 -20.58
C ARG A 182 -5.98 -10.26 -20.94
N THR A 183 -5.39 -10.60 -22.09
CA THR A 183 -5.32 -11.97 -22.61
C THR A 183 -3.88 -12.51 -22.66
N ASP A 184 -2.93 -11.78 -22.11
CA ASP A 184 -1.53 -12.20 -21.99
C ASP A 184 -1.25 -12.78 -20.59
N GLU A 185 0.03 -13.04 -20.28
CA GLU A 185 0.48 -13.65 -19.02
C GLU A 185 0.22 -12.80 -17.77
N TYR A 186 -0.34 -11.59 -17.90
CA TYR A 186 -0.74 -10.70 -16.80
C TYR A 186 -2.26 -10.61 -16.64
N GLY A 187 -3.05 -11.44 -17.34
CA GLY A 187 -4.51 -11.43 -17.29
C GLY A 187 -5.14 -12.80 -17.46
N GLY A 188 -6.45 -12.88 -17.37
CA GLY A 188 -7.21 -14.11 -17.40
C GLY A 188 -7.23 -14.84 -16.06
N SER A 189 -6.47 -15.93 -15.87
CA SER A 189 -6.44 -16.68 -14.62
C SER A 189 -5.96 -15.84 -13.43
N LEU A 190 -6.35 -16.22 -12.21
CA LEU A 190 -5.90 -15.54 -11.00
C LEU A 190 -4.37 -15.56 -10.89
N GLU A 191 -3.73 -16.68 -11.19
CA GLU A 191 -2.27 -16.79 -11.17
C GLU A 191 -1.59 -15.74 -12.08
N ASN A 192 -2.12 -15.52 -13.28
CA ASN A 192 -1.63 -14.49 -14.18
C ASN A 192 -1.89 -13.07 -13.63
N ARG A 193 -3.05 -12.83 -13.02
CA ARG A 193 -3.38 -11.52 -12.44
C ARG A 193 -2.54 -11.20 -11.20
N VAL A 194 -2.15 -12.21 -10.43
CA VAL A 194 -1.25 -12.09 -9.26
C VAL A 194 0.21 -11.86 -9.67
N ARG A 195 0.59 -12.24 -10.87
CA ARG A 195 1.98 -12.20 -11.36
C ARG A 195 2.66 -10.85 -11.10
N LEU A 196 2.06 -9.74 -11.53
CA LEU A 196 2.66 -8.41 -11.35
C LEU A 196 2.84 -8.07 -9.88
N PHE A 197 1.88 -8.40 -9.04
CA PHE A 197 1.95 -8.16 -7.60
C PHE A 197 3.12 -8.92 -6.96
N ARG A 198 3.26 -10.21 -7.29
CA ARG A 198 4.40 -11.03 -6.87
C ARG A 198 5.73 -10.44 -7.31
N GLU A 199 5.86 -10.12 -8.58
CA GLU A 199 7.09 -9.56 -9.16
C GLU A 199 7.50 -8.24 -8.50
N VAL A 200 6.55 -7.38 -8.15
CA VAL A 200 6.84 -6.11 -7.47
C VAL A 200 7.27 -6.34 -6.03
N ILE A 201 6.69 -7.31 -5.31
CA ILE A 201 7.15 -7.67 -3.95
C ILE A 201 8.60 -8.19 -4.01
N GLU A 202 8.91 -9.09 -4.95
CA GLU A 202 10.24 -9.65 -5.15
C GLU A 202 11.27 -8.56 -5.49
N ASP A 203 10.95 -7.68 -6.46
CA ASP A 203 11.78 -6.54 -6.86
C ASP A 203 12.05 -5.58 -5.70
N THR A 204 11.04 -5.37 -4.83
CA THR A 204 11.15 -4.52 -3.65
C THR A 204 12.06 -5.15 -2.60
N LYS A 205 11.88 -6.44 -2.30
CA LYS A 205 12.77 -7.17 -1.38
C LYS A 205 14.21 -7.16 -1.85
N GLU A 206 14.45 -7.40 -3.13
CA GLU A 206 15.80 -7.32 -3.70
C GLU A 206 16.39 -5.89 -3.56
N ALA A 207 15.59 -4.85 -3.81
CA ALA A 207 16.05 -3.47 -3.74
C ALA A 207 16.44 -3.04 -2.32
N VAL A 208 15.62 -3.36 -1.33
CA VAL A 208 15.84 -2.91 0.05
C VAL A 208 16.81 -3.82 0.82
N GLY A 209 16.89 -5.11 0.45
CA GLY A 209 17.75 -6.12 1.11
C GLY A 209 17.41 -6.25 2.59
N ASP A 210 18.42 -6.44 3.43
CA ASP A 210 18.27 -6.61 4.87
C ASP A 210 18.15 -5.28 5.64
N LYS A 211 17.97 -4.16 4.96
CA LYS A 211 17.83 -2.84 5.60
C LYS A 211 16.38 -2.55 6.00
N CYS A 212 15.42 -2.88 5.12
CA CYS A 212 14.02 -2.57 5.35
C CYS A 212 13.15 -3.84 5.27
N ALA A 213 12.11 -3.89 6.08
CA ALA A 213 11.05 -4.89 5.91
C ALA A 213 10.16 -4.52 4.71
N VAL A 214 9.66 -5.53 4.00
CA VAL A 214 8.67 -5.34 2.93
C VAL A 214 7.29 -5.73 3.46
N ALA A 215 6.45 -4.73 3.65
CA ALA A 215 5.05 -4.91 4.01
C ALA A 215 4.17 -4.96 2.76
N VAL A 216 3.12 -5.75 2.81
CA VAL A 216 2.09 -5.77 1.78
C VAL A 216 0.78 -5.28 2.38
N ARG A 217 0.17 -4.25 1.75
CA ARG A 217 -1.19 -3.87 2.05
C ARG A 217 -2.12 -4.39 0.98
N PHE A 218 -3.13 -5.17 1.39
CA PHE A 218 -4.01 -5.86 0.46
C PHE A 218 -5.47 -5.82 0.91
N ALA A 219 -6.36 -5.37 0.01
CA ALA A 219 -7.79 -5.50 0.20
C ALA A 219 -8.24 -6.91 -0.19
N VAL A 220 -8.42 -7.78 0.80
CA VAL A 220 -8.82 -9.18 0.58
C VAL A 220 -10.26 -9.34 0.12
N ASP A 221 -11.06 -8.29 0.26
CA ASP A 221 -12.45 -8.22 -0.19
C ASP A 221 -12.80 -6.81 -0.65
N GLU A 222 -13.28 -6.67 -1.89
CA GLU A 222 -13.70 -5.37 -2.43
C GLU A 222 -15.12 -4.96 -1.95
N LEU A 223 -15.84 -5.84 -1.24
CA LEU A 223 -17.26 -5.70 -0.85
C LEU A 223 -18.22 -5.49 -2.03
N LEU A 224 -17.86 -5.99 -3.20
CA LEU A 224 -18.64 -5.91 -4.43
C LEU A 224 -19.28 -7.26 -4.81
N GLY A 225 -19.18 -8.25 -3.91
CA GLY A 225 -19.63 -9.61 -4.17
C GLY A 225 -18.95 -10.19 -5.43
N PRO A 226 -19.69 -10.91 -6.28
CA PRO A 226 -19.11 -11.60 -7.44
C PRO A 226 -18.55 -10.68 -8.53
N LYS A 227 -18.67 -9.36 -8.38
CA LYS A 227 -18.10 -8.38 -9.31
C LYS A 227 -16.66 -8.00 -8.98
N GLY A 228 -16.16 -8.36 -7.80
CA GLY A 228 -14.82 -8.06 -7.35
C GLY A 228 -14.14 -9.28 -6.72
N ILE A 229 -12.99 -9.02 -6.11
CA ILE A 229 -12.29 -10.01 -5.26
C ILE A 229 -13.08 -10.15 -3.97
N THR A 230 -13.25 -11.38 -3.49
CA THR A 230 -13.90 -11.68 -2.21
C THR A 230 -12.99 -12.50 -1.30
N SER A 231 -13.09 -12.27 0.00
CA SER A 231 -12.30 -12.95 1.03
C SER A 231 -12.53 -14.46 1.10
N GLU A 232 -13.69 -14.94 0.63
CA GLU A 232 -14.03 -16.36 0.59
C GLU A 232 -13.41 -17.11 -0.61
N ASN A 233 -13.02 -16.38 -1.66
CA ASN A 233 -12.50 -16.94 -2.91
C ASN A 233 -11.12 -16.35 -3.26
N GLU A 234 -11.04 -15.53 -4.29
CA GLU A 234 -9.77 -15.04 -4.85
C GLU A 234 -8.92 -14.26 -3.84
N GLY A 235 -9.52 -13.55 -2.89
CA GLY A 235 -8.76 -12.86 -1.84
C GLY A 235 -7.96 -13.82 -0.98
N ARG A 236 -8.57 -14.95 -0.59
CA ARG A 236 -7.89 -16.04 0.11
C ARG A 236 -6.79 -16.66 -0.74
N GLU A 237 -7.08 -17.00 -1.99
CA GLU A 237 -6.12 -17.63 -2.91
C GLU A 237 -4.89 -16.72 -3.16
N VAL A 238 -5.08 -15.41 -3.28
CA VAL A 238 -3.95 -14.44 -3.39
C VAL A 238 -3.06 -14.50 -2.16
N VAL A 239 -3.66 -14.53 -0.96
CA VAL A 239 -2.87 -14.65 0.29
C VAL A 239 -2.14 -15.99 0.34
N GLU A 240 -2.78 -17.10 -0.01
CA GLU A 240 -2.14 -18.43 -0.05
C GLU A 240 -0.95 -18.47 -1.03
N MET A 241 -1.09 -17.88 -2.22
CA MET A 241 -0.02 -17.81 -3.22
C MET A 241 1.19 -16.99 -2.77
N LEU A 242 1.00 -16.01 -1.88
CA LEU A 242 2.03 -15.04 -1.49
C LEU A 242 2.36 -15.08 0.01
N ALA A 243 1.81 -16.03 0.77
CA ALA A 243 1.74 -16.07 2.23
C ALA A 243 3.05 -15.68 2.95
N GLU A 244 4.17 -16.26 2.52
CA GLU A 244 5.48 -16.09 3.16
C GLU A 244 6.40 -15.09 2.43
N LEU A 245 5.94 -14.51 1.31
CA LEU A 245 6.75 -13.64 0.48
C LEU A 245 7.02 -12.27 1.14
N PRO A 246 6.03 -11.52 1.64
CA PRO A 246 6.27 -10.29 2.39
C PRO A 246 6.74 -10.58 3.82
N ASP A 247 7.19 -9.54 4.50
CA ASP A 247 7.60 -9.62 5.91
C ASP A 247 6.45 -9.25 6.86
N LEU A 248 5.41 -8.60 6.35
CA LEU A 248 4.20 -8.23 7.08
C LEU A 248 3.01 -8.11 6.12
N TRP A 249 1.84 -8.55 6.57
CA TRP A 249 0.55 -8.33 5.93
C TRP A 249 -0.23 -7.23 6.66
N ASP A 250 -0.59 -6.17 5.96
CA ASP A 250 -1.57 -5.16 6.37
C ASP A 250 -2.85 -5.41 5.56
N VAL A 251 -3.89 -5.90 6.23
CA VAL A 251 -5.08 -6.43 5.56
C VAL A 251 -6.26 -5.51 5.80
N ASN A 252 -6.94 -5.17 4.73
CA ASN A 252 -8.15 -4.37 4.76
C ASN A 252 -9.22 -4.92 3.80
N ILE A 253 -10.33 -4.22 3.72
CA ILE A 253 -11.45 -4.53 2.84
C ILE A 253 -11.96 -3.25 2.18
N SER A 254 -12.84 -3.42 1.23
CA SER A 254 -13.59 -2.41 0.50
C SER A 254 -12.82 -1.66 -0.59
N GLU A 255 -13.58 -0.99 -1.40
CA GLU A 255 -13.09 0.08 -2.26
C GLU A 255 -13.07 1.42 -1.50
N TRP A 256 -12.41 2.43 -2.06
CA TRP A 256 -12.15 3.70 -1.39
C TRP A 256 -13.42 4.42 -0.89
N GLU A 257 -14.49 4.38 -1.67
CA GLU A 257 -15.76 5.02 -1.34
C GLU A 257 -16.36 4.52 -0.03
N ASN A 258 -16.07 3.26 0.34
CA ASN A 258 -16.57 2.62 1.55
C ASN A 258 -15.52 2.44 2.65
N ASP A 259 -14.27 2.82 2.43
CA ASP A 259 -13.20 2.62 3.42
C ASP A 259 -13.52 3.30 4.76
N SER A 260 -13.97 4.55 4.71
CA SER A 260 -14.33 5.27 5.94
C SER A 260 -15.48 4.63 6.70
N ALA A 261 -16.46 4.03 6.01
CA ALA A 261 -17.56 3.32 6.66
C ALA A 261 -17.02 2.10 7.41
N THR A 262 -16.29 1.23 6.73
CA THR A 262 -15.80 -0.04 7.29
C THR A 262 -14.72 0.15 8.37
N SER A 263 -13.96 1.23 8.32
CA SER A 263 -12.83 1.47 9.23
C SER A 263 -13.18 2.37 10.42
N ARG A 264 -14.25 3.19 10.35
CA ARG A 264 -14.53 4.23 11.35
C ARG A 264 -15.97 4.31 11.83
N PHE A 265 -16.95 4.00 10.97
CA PHE A 265 -18.36 4.26 11.26
C PHE A 265 -19.17 2.98 11.50
N GLU A 266 -18.63 1.81 11.19
CA GLU A 266 -19.20 0.53 11.56
C GLU A 266 -18.84 0.16 13.01
N LYS A 267 -19.48 -0.89 13.52
CA LYS A 267 -19.18 -1.43 14.84
C LYS A 267 -17.74 -1.89 14.96
N GLU A 268 -17.20 -1.84 16.16
CA GLU A 268 -15.88 -2.36 16.50
C GLU A 268 -15.65 -3.78 15.93
N GLY A 269 -14.50 -3.98 15.30
CA GLY A 269 -14.13 -5.25 14.70
C GLY A 269 -14.93 -5.64 13.44
N TYR A 270 -15.61 -4.70 12.79
CA TYR A 270 -16.39 -4.97 11.58
C TYR A 270 -15.63 -5.73 10.50
N GLN A 271 -14.34 -5.45 10.33
CA GLN A 271 -13.51 -6.10 9.30
C GLN A 271 -13.07 -7.52 9.67
N GLU A 272 -13.15 -7.91 10.95
CA GLU A 272 -12.65 -9.20 11.45
C GLU A 272 -13.12 -10.43 10.64
N PRO A 273 -14.42 -10.59 10.32
CA PRO A 273 -14.89 -11.75 9.57
C PRO A 273 -14.23 -11.92 8.19
N TYR A 274 -13.79 -10.80 7.61
CA TYR A 274 -13.18 -10.78 6.28
C TYR A 274 -11.67 -10.99 6.30
N ILE A 275 -10.97 -10.52 7.34
CA ILE A 275 -9.50 -10.48 7.40
C ILE A 275 -8.90 -11.54 8.33
N GLY A 276 -9.67 -12.06 9.29
CA GLY A 276 -9.17 -12.94 10.35
C GLY A 276 -8.49 -14.22 9.84
N PHE A 277 -8.92 -14.73 8.70
CA PHE A 277 -8.35 -15.94 8.10
C PHE A 277 -6.88 -15.77 7.70
N VAL A 278 -6.43 -14.56 7.39
CA VAL A 278 -5.08 -14.31 6.85
C VAL A 278 -4.01 -14.82 7.80
N LYS A 279 -4.17 -14.61 9.10
CA LYS A 279 -3.20 -15.09 10.09
C LYS A 279 -3.07 -16.62 10.12
N SER A 280 -4.07 -17.36 9.71
CA SER A 280 -4.00 -18.82 9.62
C SER A 280 -3.22 -19.34 8.41
N LEU A 281 -2.95 -18.47 7.42
CA LEU A 281 -2.28 -18.80 6.17
C LEU A 281 -0.79 -18.42 6.14
N THR A 282 -0.33 -17.62 7.11
CA THR A 282 1.05 -17.12 7.13
C THR A 282 1.68 -17.15 8.51
N SER A 283 3.00 -17.39 8.54
CA SER A 283 3.80 -17.21 9.76
C SER A 283 4.10 -15.74 10.07
N LYS A 284 3.93 -14.86 9.10
CA LYS A 284 4.26 -13.43 9.20
C LYS A 284 3.32 -12.67 10.13
N PRO A 285 3.76 -11.54 10.70
CA PRO A 285 2.86 -10.61 11.38
C PRO A 285 1.73 -10.15 10.47
N VAL A 286 0.53 -10.00 11.04
CA VAL A 286 -0.66 -9.50 10.34
C VAL A 286 -1.21 -8.30 11.09
N VAL A 287 -1.45 -7.22 10.39
CA VAL A 287 -2.08 -6.00 10.90
C VAL A 287 -3.48 -5.90 10.29
N GLY A 288 -4.46 -5.61 11.12
CA GLY A 288 -5.84 -5.30 10.70
C GLY A 288 -6.27 -3.96 11.26
N VAL A 289 -7.25 -3.34 10.63
CA VAL A 289 -7.85 -2.06 11.03
C VAL A 289 -9.32 -2.25 11.45
N GLY A 290 -10.01 -1.20 11.89
CA GLY A 290 -11.42 -1.24 12.23
C GLY A 290 -11.72 -1.15 13.73
N ASP A 291 -11.06 -0.20 14.42
CA ASP A 291 -11.28 0.13 15.84
C ASP A 291 -11.21 -1.11 16.76
N ARG A 292 -10.15 -1.87 16.66
CA ARG A 292 -9.91 -3.06 17.49
C ARG A 292 -9.47 -2.64 18.88
N LYS A 293 -10.37 -2.72 19.85
CA LYS A 293 -10.11 -2.43 21.26
C LYS A 293 -9.69 -3.67 22.06
N SER A 294 -9.91 -4.84 21.51
CA SER A 294 -9.52 -6.11 22.12
C SER A 294 -8.47 -6.82 21.27
N VAL A 295 -7.53 -7.45 21.95
CA VAL A 295 -6.57 -8.38 21.32
C VAL A 295 -7.24 -9.73 21.24
N VAL A 296 -7.37 -10.26 20.05
CA VAL A 296 -7.78 -11.65 19.85
C VAL A 296 -6.54 -12.50 19.69
#